data_d8c93694ae12e07884ea09dc3245e173
#
_entry.id   d8c93694ae12e07884ea09dc3245e173
#
_cell.length_a   1.000
_cell.length_b   1.000
_cell.length_c   1.000
_cell.angle_alpha   90.00
_cell.angle_beta   90.00
_cell.angle_gamma   90.00
#
_symmetry.space_group_name_H-M   'P 1'
#
loop_
_entity.id
_entity.type
_entity.pdbx_description
1 polymer ?
#
loop_
_entity_poly.entity_id
_entity_poly.type
_entity_poly.pdbx_seq_one_letter_code
_entity_poly.pdbx_strand_id
1 'polypeptide(L)' 'MPSDETRRLLRTLGVAVTQFEDAVSSGAPAAEIQKAEDQARLRLTDVKALLDRLKNSRATPDVPS' A
#
# COMPACT_ATOMS: atom_id res chain seq x y z
N MET A 1 14.93 -5.00 10.43
CA MET A 1 14.70 -3.58 10.13
C MET A 1 14.04 -3.42 8.81
N PRO A 2 13.01 -2.59 8.74
CA PRO A 2 12.38 -2.34 7.45
C PRO A 2 13.31 -1.55 6.56
N SER A 3 13.26 -1.81 5.28
CA SER A 3 14.03 -1.07 4.31
C SER A 3 13.37 0.29 4.07
N ASP A 4 14.10 1.17 3.41
CA ASP A 4 13.53 2.45 3.05
C ASP A 4 12.34 2.28 2.11
N GLU A 5 12.40 1.28 1.26
CA GLU A 5 11.29 0.99 0.37
C GLU A 5 10.05 0.61 1.15
N THR A 6 10.20 -0.25 2.15
CA THR A 6 9.09 -0.67 2.98
C THR A 6 8.45 0.53 3.68
N ARG A 7 9.28 1.38 4.28
CA ARG A 7 8.76 2.55 4.96
C ARG A 7 8.02 3.48 4.03
N ARG A 8 8.58 3.69 2.83
CA ARG A 8 7.97 4.58 1.86
C ARG A 8 6.62 4.05 1.42
N LEU A 9 6.54 2.76 1.12
CA LEU A 9 5.28 2.17 0.68
C LEU A 9 4.22 2.22 1.77
N LEU A 10 4.60 1.93 3.00
CA LEU A 10 3.63 1.98 4.11
C LEU A 10 3.17 3.40 4.37
N ARG A 11 4.07 4.37 4.26
CA ARG A 11 3.68 5.77 4.43
C ARG A 11 2.72 6.19 3.33
N THR A 12 3.02 5.83 2.09
CA THR A 12 2.18 6.19 0.97
C THR A 12 0.79 5.56 1.10
N LEU A 13 0.75 4.30 1.52
CA LEU A 13 -0.52 3.63 1.75
C LEU A 13 -1.29 4.32 2.87
N GLY A 14 -0.62 4.64 3.97
CA GLY A 14 -1.28 5.30 5.10
C GLY A 14 -1.88 6.64 4.70
N VAL A 15 -1.14 7.43 3.92
CA VAL A 15 -1.65 8.71 3.45
C VAL A 15 -2.88 8.50 2.56
N ALA A 16 -2.81 7.53 1.65
CA ALA A 16 -3.93 7.29 0.73
C ALA A 16 -5.17 6.82 1.50
N VAL A 17 -5.00 5.96 2.48
CA VAL A 17 -6.12 5.48 3.27
C VAL A 17 -6.72 6.63 4.10
N THR A 18 -5.87 7.48 4.66
CA THR A 18 -6.36 8.62 5.42
C THR A 18 -7.14 9.58 4.54
N GLN A 19 -6.67 9.81 3.31
CA GLN A 19 -7.39 10.67 2.39
C GLN A 19 -8.75 10.09 2.02
N PHE A 20 -8.81 8.78 1.86
CA PHE A 20 -10.08 8.12 1.57
C PHE A 20 -11.04 8.27 2.76
N GLU A 21 -10.54 8.04 3.95
CA GLU A 21 -11.34 8.17 5.16
C GLU A 21 -11.87 9.60 5.31
N ASP A 22 -11.01 10.59 5.06
CA ASP A 22 -11.42 11.98 5.13
C ASP A 22 -12.49 12.30 4.10
N ALA A 23 -12.37 11.78 2.90
CA ALA A 23 -13.36 12.02 1.86
C ALA A 23 -14.72 11.46 2.26
N VAL A 24 -14.72 10.26 2.82
CA VAL A 24 -15.97 9.65 3.26
C VAL A 24 -16.55 10.45 4.43
N SER A 25 -15.72 10.79 5.40
CA SER A 25 -16.19 11.49 6.60
C SER A 25 -16.71 12.89 6.32
N SER A 26 -16.11 13.56 5.34
CA SER A 26 -16.54 14.92 5.01
C SER A 26 -17.70 14.96 4.04
N GLY A 27 -18.14 13.80 3.57
CA GLY A 27 -19.25 13.79 2.63
C GLY A 27 -18.87 14.29 1.25
N ALA A 28 -17.65 14.03 0.81
CA ALA A 28 -17.19 14.46 -0.49
C ALA A 28 -18.05 13.87 -1.60
N PRO A 29 -18.06 14.48 -2.80
CA PRO A 29 -18.81 13.92 -3.92
C PRO A 29 -18.35 12.51 -4.24
N ALA A 30 -19.27 11.71 -4.77
CA ALA A 30 -18.98 10.32 -5.06
C ALA A 30 -17.75 10.15 -5.94
N ALA A 31 -17.55 11.04 -6.89
CA ALA A 31 -16.39 10.94 -7.78
C ALA A 31 -15.07 11.10 -7.02
N GLU A 32 -15.06 11.96 -6.01
CA GLU A 32 -13.86 12.16 -5.22
C GLU A 32 -13.61 11.00 -4.29
N ILE A 33 -14.66 10.44 -3.74
CA ILE A 33 -14.54 9.27 -2.90
C ILE A 33 -13.98 8.11 -3.72
N GLN A 34 -14.49 7.93 -4.94
CA GLN A 34 -14.02 6.88 -5.82
C GLN A 34 -12.55 7.07 -6.16
N LYS A 35 -12.15 8.30 -6.44
CA LYS A 35 -10.78 8.58 -6.78
C LYS A 35 -9.85 8.27 -5.60
N ALA A 36 -10.27 8.65 -4.40
CA ALA A 36 -9.46 8.36 -3.22
C ALA A 36 -9.39 6.86 -2.96
N GLU A 37 -10.47 6.16 -3.19
CA GLU A 37 -10.47 4.71 -3.03
C GLU A 37 -9.52 4.05 -4.03
N ASP A 38 -9.53 4.51 -5.27
CA ASP A 38 -8.65 3.96 -6.29
C ASP A 38 -7.19 4.17 -5.92
N GLN A 39 -6.86 5.32 -5.36
CA GLN A 39 -5.49 5.59 -4.92
C GLN A 39 -5.09 4.66 -3.78
N ALA A 40 -5.98 4.44 -2.83
CA ALA A 40 -5.69 3.56 -1.72
C ALA A 40 -5.49 2.13 -2.21
N ARG A 41 -6.31 1.67 -3.15
CA ARG A 41 -6.16 0.32 -3.70
C ARG A 41 -4.87 0.18 -4.48
N LEU A 42 -4.46 1.23 -5.19
CA LEU A 42 -3.21 1.19 -5.93
C LEU A 42 -2.03 1.05 -4.96
N ARG A 43 -2.02 1.82 -3.87
CA ARG A 43 -0.94 1.70 -2.90
C ARG A 43 -0.95 0.35 -2.22
N LEU A 44 -2.11 -0.23 -1.99
CA LEU A 44 -2.21 -1.56 -1.43
C LEU A 44 -1.58 -2.59 -2.38
N THR A 45 -1.80 -2.43 -3.67
CA THR A 45 -1.19 -3.31 -4.66
C THR A 45 0.34 -3.24 -4.59
N ASP A 46 0.87 -2.03 -4.39
CA ASP A 46 2.31 -1.86 -4.25
C ASP A 46 2.84 -2.62 -3.03
N VAL A 47 2.11 -2.58 -1.93
CA VAL A 47 2.51 -3.29 -0.73
C VAL A 47 2.44 -4.80 -0.94
N LYS A 48 1.42 -5.27 -1.63
CA LYS A 48 1.31 -6.70 -1.95
C LYS A 48 2.48 -7.16 -2.81
N ALA A 49 2.87 -6.33 -3.77
CA ALA A 49 4.02 -6.66 -4.62
C ALA A 49 5.30 -6.73 -3.79
N LEU A 50 5.44 -5.84 -2.83
CA LEU A 50 6.58 -5.88 -1.93
C LEU A 50 6.62 -7.17 -1.13
N LEU A 51 5.47 -7.59 -0.62
CA LEU A 51 5.40 -8.83 0.14
C LEU A 51 5.81 -10.03 -0.71
N ASP A 52 5.38 -10.05 -1.96
CA ASP A 52 5.74 -11.13 -2.87
C ASP A 52 7.23 -11.15 -3.13
N ARG A 53 7.84 -9.97 -3.32
CA ARG A 53 9.27 -9.91 -3.55
C ARG A 53 10.06 -10.37 -2.35
N LEU A 54 9.62 -9.99 -1.17
CA LEU A 54 10.30 -10.41 0.06
C LEU A 54 10.20 -11.91 0.24
N LYS A 55 9.03 -12.45 -0.03
CA LYS A 55 8.82 -13.88 0.09
C LYS A 55 9.70 -14.64 -0.90
N ASN A 56 9.73 -14.21 -2.14
CA ASN A 56 10.53 -14.87 -3.14
C ASN A 56 12.03 -14.75 -2.86
N SER A 57 12.45 -13.60 -2.42
CA SER A 57 13.84 -13.38 -2.10
C SER A 57 14.30 -14.29 -0.98
N ARG A 58 13.43 -14.46 0.04
CA ARG A 58 13.79 -15.29 1.12
C ARG A 58 13.82 -16.73 0.75
N ALA A 59 12.88 -17.16 -0.06
CA ALA A 59 12.81 -18.54 -0.46
C ALA A 59 13.94 -18.94 -1.32
N THR A 60 14.46 -18.06 -2.14
CA THR A 60 15.46 -18.42 -3.07
C THR A 60 16.75 -18.75 -2.45
N PRO A 61 17.27 -17.93 -1.68
CA PRO A 61 18.59 -18.18 -1.22
C PRO A 61 18.63 -19.24 -0.25
N ASP A 62 17.77 -19.48 0.49
CA ASP A 62 17.96 -20.35 1.40
C ASP A 62 17.53 -21.50 1.19
N VAL A 63 16.98 -21.62 0.36
CA VAL A 63 16.59 -22.74 0.20
C VAL A 63 17.36 -23.66 0.51
N PRO A 64 18.01 -23.80 0.55
CA PRO A 64 18.62 -24.80 0.81
C PRO A 64 18.56 -24.99 1.87
N SER A 65 18.42 -24.44 2.14
CA SER A 65 18.44 -24.82 3.20
C SER A 65 17.92 -25.38 3.49
#